data_31133659a592e95bad71ba2b3ff3cc9d
#
_entry.id   31133659a592e95bad71ba2b3ff3cc9d
#
_cell.length_a   1.000
_cell.length_b   1.000
_cell.length_c   1.000
_cell.angle_alpha   90.00
_cell.angle_beta   90.00
_cell.angle_gamma   90.00
#
_symmetry.space_group_name_H-M   'P 1'
#
loop_
_entity.id
_entity.type
_entity.pdbx_description
1 polymer ?
#
loop_
_entity_poly.entity_id
_entity_poly.type
_entity_poly.pdbx_seq_one_letter_code
_entity_poly.pdbx_strand_id
1 'polypeptide(L)'
;MNSLEEGVVRRSLKPRVDCDIPGRLRFSFPRHALLPEAAKPYLHYVEDVLKLLPGVREVRLNPRIGTILVLYNPGEAGSRQILRWVGIVVDTGLEIARELDGAEAVDEHALAERVRRALVLRLPQTK
;
A
#
# COMPACT_ATOMS: atom_id res chain seq x y z
N MET A 1 3.27 17.36 -4.20
CA MET A 1 4.14 16.81 -3.12
C MET A 1 5.60 17.10 -3.47
N ASN A 2 6.34 17.73 -2.58
CA ASN A 2 7.74 18.01 -2.82
C ASN A 2 8.61 16.83 -2.37
N SER A 3 9.94 16.89 -2.66
CA SER A 3 10.86 15.79 -2.33
C SER A 3 10.92 15.51 -0.83
N LEU A 4 10.79 16.54 0.00
CA LEU A 4 10.83 16.39 1.44
C LEU A 4 9.60 15.63 1.94
N GLU A 5 8.41 16.01 1.47
CA GLU A 5 7.17 15.32 1.82
C GLU A 5 7.17 13.88 1.34
N GLU A 6 7.67 13.65 0.13
CA GLU A 6 7.81 12.30 -0.43
C GLU A 6 8.71 11.42 0.43
N GLY A 7 9.83 11.97 0.91
CA GLY A 7 10.72 11.26 1.81
C GLY A 7 10.07 10.92 3.15
N VAL A 8 9.23 11.80 3.68
CA VAL A 8 8.47 11.56 4.90
C VAL A 8 7.48 10.42 4.68
N VAL A 9 6.75 10.44 3.57
CA VAL A 9 5.78 9.38 3.25
C VAL A 9 6.47 8.04 3.12
N ARG A 10 7.60 7.97 2.41
CA ARG A 10 8.35 6.72 2.26
C ARG A 10 8.80 6.15 3.61
N ARG A 11 9.29 7.00 4.50
CA ARG A 11 9.70 6.57 5.84
C ARG A 11 8.52 6.13 6.71
N SER A 12 7.38 6.82 6.57
CA SER A 12 6.16 6.49 7.30
C SER A 12 5.60 5.12 6.88
N LEU A 13 5.82 4.74 5.63
CA LEU A 13 5.28 3.51 5.04
C LEU A 13 6.31 2.40 4.90
N LYS A 14 7.40 2.46 5.67
CA LYS A 14 8.36 1.38 5.74
C LYS A 14 7.85 0.33 6.72
N PRO A 15 7.54 -0.89 6.26
CA PRO A 15 6.93 -1.89 7.13
C PRO A 15 7.93 -2.58 8.05
N ARG A 16 7.44 -2.99 9.21
CA ARG A 16 8.13 -3.89 10.13
C ARG A 16 7.30 -5.15 10.28
N VAL A 17 7.89 -6.30 10.01
CA VAL A 17 7.18 -7.57 10.13
C VAL A 17 7.03 -7.95 11.59
N ASP A 18 5.80 -8.17 12.02
CA ASP A 18 5.47 -8.56 13.39
C ASP A 18 5.17 -10.05 13.51
N CYS A 19 4.62 -10.65 12.45
CA CYS A 19 4.30 -12.08 12.42
C CYS A 19 4.37 -12.56 10.97
N ASP A 20 5.09 -13.64 10.76
CA ASP A 20 5.24 -14.24 9.42
C ASP A 20 5.17 -15.75 9.54
N ILE A 21 3.97 -16.28 9.38
CA ILE A 21 3.74 -17.74 9.33
C ILE A 21 3.00 -18.05 8.03
N PRO A 22 3.08 -19.28 7.52
CA PRO A 22 2.42 -19.60 6.26
C PRO A 22 0.93 -19.25 6.28
N GLY A 23 0.51 -18.45 5.31
CA GLY A 23 -0.88 -18.02 5.19
C GLY A 23 -1.26 -16.81 6.03
N ARG A 24 -0.36 -16.31 6.88
CA ARG A 24 -0.67 -15.18 7.75
C ARG A 24 0.55 -14.27 7.91
N LEU A 25 0.45 -13.07 7.38
CA LEU A 25 1.49 -12.05 7.51
C LEU A 25 0.90 -10.85 8.23
N ARG A 26 1.55 -10.42 9.30
CA ARG A 26 1.18 -9.20 9.99
C ARG A 26 2.39 -8.28 10.00
N PHE A 27 2.19 -7.05 9.59
CA PHE A 27 3.23 -6.05 9.62
C PHE A 27 2.66 -4.71 10.05
N SER A 28 3.54 -3.85 10.52
CA SER A 28 3.14 -2.53 11.02
C SER A 28 4.01 -1.46 10.40
N PHE A 29 3.51 -0.24 10.44
CA PHE A 29 4.24 0.94 10.03
C PHE A 29 4.55 1.76 11.29
N PRO A 30 5.72 1.56 11.91
CA PRO A 30 6.02 2.22 13.19
C PRO A 30 5.97 3.74 13.14
N ARG A 31 6.15 4.30 11.95
CA ARG A 31 6.13 5.76 11.76
C ARG A 31 4.86 6.27 11.09
N HIS A 32 3.77 5.52 11.17
CA HIS A 32 2.52 5.91 10.53
C HIS A 32 1.99 7.27 11.00
N ALA A 33 2.30 7.66 12.23
CA ALA A 33 1.90 8.96 12.76
C ALA A 33 2.54 10.15 12.02
N LEU A 34 3.64 9.90 11.29
CA LEU A 34 4.31 10.93 10.50
C LEU A 34 3.67 11.11 9.13
N LEU A 35 2.69 10.28 8.77
CA LEU A 35 2.03 10.35 7.48
C LEU A 35 1.29 11.68 7.35
N PRO A 36 1.49 12.43 6.23
CA PRO A 36 0.80 13.69 6.02
C PRO A 36 -0.72 13.53 6.04
N GLU A 37 -1.43 14.53 6.55
CA GLU A 37 -2.90 14.52 6.58
C GLU A 37 -3.50 14.29 5.20
N ALA A 38 -2.89 14.86 4.16
CA ALA A 38 -3.39 14.71 2.79
C ALA A 38 -3.37 13.27 2.29
N ALA A 39 -2.52 12.41 2.87
CA ALA A 39 -2.42 11.01 2.49
C ALA A 39 -3.39 10.10 3.24
N LYS A 40 -3.87 10.53 4.41
CA LYS A 40 -4.73 9.70 5.28
C LYS A 40 -6.03 9.24 4.64
N PRO A 41 -6.75 10.05 3.85
CA PRO A 41 -7.98 9.58 3.21
C PRO A 41 -7.80 8.38 2.29
N TYR A 42 -6.58 8.17 1.78
CA TYR A 42 -6.31 7.05 0.85
C TYR A 42 -6.03 5.73 1.55
N LEU A 43 -5.88 5.73 2.87
CA LEU A 43 -5.57 4.51 3.63
C LEU A 43 -6.66 3.45 3.48
N HIS A 44 -7.92 3.85 3.35
CA HIS A 44 -8.99 2.87 3.20
C HIS A 44 -8.97 2.13 1.85
N TYR A 45 -8.21 2.62 0.87
CA TYR A 45 -8.04 1.90 -0.39
C TYR A 45 -6.95 0.84 -0.32
N VAL A 46 -6.13 0.85 0.73
CA VAL A 46 -4.99 -0.08 0.88
C VAL A 46 -5.45 -1.53 0.88
N GLU A 47 -6.54 -1.83 1.58
CA GLU A 47 -7.08 -3.18 1.63
C GLU A 47 -7.42 -3.70 0.24
N ASP A 48 -8.06 -2.87 -0.58
CA ASP A 48 -8.46 -3.25 -1.94
C ASP A 48 -7.26 -3.49 -2.84
N VAL A 49 -6.24 -2.62 -2.78
CA VAL A 49 -5.09 -2.76 -3.67
C VAL A 49 -4.18 -3.91 -3.25
N LEU A 50 -4.11 -4.23 -1.97
CA LEU A 50 -3.35 -5.40 -1.53
C LEU A 50 -4.04 -6.70 -1.95
N LYS A 51 -5.36 -6.70 -2.02
CA LYS A 51 -6.13 -7.87 -2.50
C LYS A 51 -5.98 -8.13 -3.99
N LEU A 52 -5.41 -7.19 -4.76
CA LEU A 52 -5.15 -7.42 -6.17
C LEU A 52 -4.10 -8.51 -6.39
N LEU A 53 -3.21 -8.72 -5.43
CA LEU A 53 -2.19 -9.74 -5.56
C LEU A 53 -2.81 -11.13 -5.48
N PRO A 54 -2.56 -12.00 -6.49
CA PRO A 54 -3.10 -13.36 -6.47
C PRO A 54 -2.69 -14.12 -5.21
N GLY A 55 -3.63 -14.83 -4.61
CA GLY A 55 -3.41 -15.57 -3.39
C GLY A 55 -3.81 -14.84 -2.12
N VAL A 56 -3.88 -13.51 -2.17
CA VAL A 56 -4.33 -12.72 -1.02
C VAL A 56 -5.84 -12.84 -0.89
N ARG A 57 -6.31 -13.25 0.28
CA ARG A 57 -7.73 -13.51 0.55
C ARG A 57 -8.39 -12.44 1.38
N GLU A 58 -7.70 -11.96 2.40
CA GLU A 58 -8.25 -10.97 3.32
C GLU A 58 -7.16 -10.03 3.76
N VAL A 59 -7.48 -8.75 3.85
CA VAL A 59 -6.58 -7.72 4.34
C VAL A 59 -7.34 -6.91 5.37
N ARG A 60 -6.75 -6.74 6.54
CA ARG A 60 -7.32 -5.94 7.61
C ARG A 60 -6.34 -4.85 8.02
N LEU A 61 -6.70 -3.62 7.75
CA LEU A 61 -5.94 -2.44 8.16
C LEU A 61 -6.50 -1.91 9.47
N ASN A 62 -5.63 -1.67 10.43
CA ASN A 62 -5.98 -0.89 11.62
C ASN A 62 -5.21 0.43 11.56
N PRO A 63 -5.83 1.51 11.04
CA PRO A 63 -5.13 2.78 10.86
C PRO A 63 -4.75 3.44 12.19
N ARG A 64 -5.42 3.08 13.26
CA ARG A 64 -5.18 3.65 14.58
C ARG A 64 -3.78 3.29 15.09
N ILE A 65 -3.34 2.06 14.87
CA ILE A 65 -2.04 1.58 15.32
C ILE A 65 -1.08 1.28 14.18
N GLY A 66 -1.52 1.50 12.94
CA GLY A 66 -0.68 1.31 11.75
C GLY A 66 -0.32 -0.13 11.46
N THR A 67 -1.23 -1.08 11.71
CA THR A 67 -0.99 -2.49 11.43
C THR A 67 -1.83 -3.00 10.26
N ILE A 68 -1.27 -3.94 9.53
CA ILE A 68 -1.97 -4.65 8.46
C ILE A 68 -1.80 -6.15 8.68
N LEU A 69 -2.92 -6.85 8.65
CA LEU A 69 -2.96 -8.31 8.66
C LEU A 69 -3.37 -8.80 7.28
N VAL A 70 -2.56 -9.67 6.70
CA VAL A 70 -2.85 -10.26 5.39
C VAL A 70 -3.02 -11.76 5.57
N LEU A 71 -4.19 -12.27 5.20
CA LEU A 71 -4.46 -13.69 5.13
C LEU A 71 -4.39 -14.11 3.66
N TYR A 72 -3.62 -15.13 3.38
CA TYR A 72 -3.35 -15.52 1.99
C TYR A 72 -3.19 -17.04 1.87
N ASN A 73 -3.32 -17.52 0.64
CA ASN A 73 -3.06 -18.92 0.32
C ASN A 73 -1.55 -19.10 0.12
N PRO A 74 -0.85 -19.83 1.01
CA PRO A 74 0.60 -20.00 0.89
C PRO A 74 1.03 -20.80 -0.35
N GLY A 75 0.10 -21.50 -1.00
CA GLY A 75 0.36 -22.15 -2.27
C GLY A 75 0.37 -21.21 -3.46
N GLU A 76 -0.18 -20.01 -3.31
CA GLU A 76 -0.28 -19.02 -4.38
C GLU A 76 0.60 -17.79 -4.16
N ALA A 77 0.87 -17.44 -2.91
CA ALA A 77 1.65 -16.26 -2.57
C ALA A 77 2.58 -16.54 -1.40
N GLY A 78 3.61 -15.74 -1.26
CA GLY A 78 4.53 -15.80 -0.13
C GLY A 78 4.65 -14.44 0.54
N SER A 79 5.13 -14.42 1.78
CA SER A 79 5.30 -13.20 2.55
C SER A 79 6.22 -12.18 1.86
N ARG A 80 7.32 -12.65 1.26
CA ARG A 80 8.23 -11.78 0.50
C ARG A 80 7.54 -11.11 -0.67
N GLN A 81 6.71 -11.87 -1.38
CA GLN A 81 5.96 -11.35 -2.52
C GLN A 81 4.96 -10.30 -2.08
N ILE A 82 4.28 -10.54 -0.95
CA ILE A 82 3.33 -9.59 -0.38
C ILE A 82 4.04 -8.30 0.02
N LEU A 83 5.18 -8.39 0.72
CA LEU A 83 5.93 -7.22 1.14
C LEU A 83 6.49 -6.45 -0.06
N ARG A 84 6.92 -7.15 -1.11
CA ARG A 84 7.34 -6.51 -2.35
C ARG A 84 6.19 -5.78 -3.01
N TRP A 85 5.01 -6.37 -2.99
CA TRP A 85 3.80 -5.74 -3.52
C TRP A 85 3.45 -4.47 -2.75
N VAL A 86 3.60 -4.48 -1.42
CA VAL A 86 3.43 -3.27 -0.60
C VAL A 86 4.35 -2.16 -1.09
N GLY A 87 5.61 -2.47 -1.37
CA GLY A 87 6.56 -1.50 -1.91
C GLY A 87 6.12 -0.94 -3.27
N ILE A 88 5.61 -1.78 -4.14
CA ILE A 88 5.09 -1.37 -5.45
C ILE A 88 3.89 -0.46 -5.29
N VAL A 89 3.00 -0.77 -4.35
CA VAL A 89 1.83 0.06 -4.04
C VAL A 89 2.25 1.44 -3.59
N VAL A 90 3.20 1.53 -2.67
CA VAL A 90 3.73 2.81 -2.17
C VAL A 90 4.37 3.60 -3.30
N ASP A 91 5.25 2.98 -4.07
CA ASP A 91 5.94 3.66 -5.17
C ASP A 91 4.97 4.17 -6.23
N THR A 92 3.98 3.36 -6.59
CA THR A 92 2.97 3.76 -7.58
C THR A 92 2.14 4.93 -7.09
N GLY A 93 1.72 4.89 -5.83
CA GLY A 93 0.98 5.99 -5.22
C GLY A 93 1.77 7.29 -5.22
N LEU A 94 3.07 7.21 -4.88
CA LEU A 94 3.94 8.39 -4.87
C LEU A 94 4.19 8.94 -6.28
N GLU A 95 4.37 8.07 -7.28
CA GLU A 95 4.54 8.51 -8.67
C GLU A 95 3.33 9.29 -9.16
N ILE A 96 2.14 8.77 -8.89
CA ILE A 96 0.91 9.41 -9.33
C ILE A 96 0.68 10.72 -8.57
N ALA A 97 0.96 10.75 -7.28
CA ALA A 97 0.89 11.98 -6.49
C ALA A 97 1.82 13.05 -7.04
N ARG A 98 3.02 12.66 -7.49
CA ARG A 98 3.99 13.57 -8.09
C ARG A 98 3.48 14.15 -9.41
N GLU A 99 2.86 13.31 -10.26
CA GLU A 99 2.29 13.77 -11.53
C GLU A 99 1.15 14.77 -11.33
N LEU A 100 0.44 14.66 -10.22
CA LEU A 100 -0.69 15.52 -9.88
C LEU A 100 -0.29 16.73 -9.03
N ASP A 101 0.99 16.86 -8.72
CA ASP A 101 1.50 17.98 -7.94
C ASP A 101 1.23 19.29 -8.69
N GLY A 102 0.57 20.24 -8.02
CA GLY A 102 0.14 21.48 -8.63
C GLY A 102 -1.26 21.44 -9.25
N ALA A 103 -1.90 20.30 -9.31
CA ALA A 103 -3.28 20.22 -9.78
C ALA A 103 -4.22 20.85 -8.74
N GLU A 104 -5.17 21.67 -9.20
CA GLU A 104 -6.03 22.43 -8.29
C GLU A 104 -6.96 21.58 -7.46
N ALA A 105 -7.64 20.67 -8.06
CA ALA A 105 -8.57 19.81 -7.33
C ALA A 105 -8.45 18.41 -7.86
N VAL A 106 -8.16 17.47 -6.97
CA VAL A 106 -8.10 16.05 -7.31
C VAL A 106 -9.26 15.36 -6.61
N ASP A 107 -10.13 14.75 -7.40
CA ASP A 107 -11.16 13.90 -6.86
C ASP A 107 -10.49 12.65 -6.28
N GLU A 108 -10.66 12.44 -4.99
CA GLU A 108 -10.08 11.31 -4.26
C GLU A 108 -10.43 9.98 -4.93
N HIS A 109 -11.68 9.82 -5.33
CA HIS A 109 -12.14 8.60 -5.96
C HIS A 109 -11.48 8.36 -7.32
N ALA A 110 -11.36 9.41 -8.13
CA ALA A 110 -10.69 9.33 -9.44
C ALA A 110 -9.21 9.01 -9.29
N LEU A 111 -8.56 9.58 -8.27
CA LEU A 111 -7.17 9.30 -7.98
C LEU A 111 -6.98 7.83 -7.56
N ALA A 112 -7.84 7.34 -6.68
CA ALA A 112 -7.79 5.94 -6.25
C ALA A 112 -7.97 4.98 -7.43
N GLU A 113 -8.89 5.27 -8.34
CA GLU A 113 -9.09 4.47 -9.55
C GLU A 113 -7.86 4.49 -10.47
N ARG A 114 -7.22 5.63 -10.59
CA ARG A 114 -6.01 5.76 -11.39
C ARG A 114 -4.87 4.94 -10.82
N VAL A 115 -4.68 4.99 -9.50
CA VAL A 115 -3.68 4.19 -8.81
C VAL A 115 -3.98 2.69 -9.00
N ARG A 116 -5.24 2.30 -8.83
CA ARG A 116 -5.65 0.91 -8.99
C ARG A 116 -5.34 0.39 -10.39
N ARG A 117 -5.65 1.16 -11.43
CA ARG A 117 -5.37 0.77 -12.83
C ARG A 117 -3.87 0.61 -13.08
N ALA A 118 -3.07 1.52 -12.55
CA ALA A 118 -1.61 1.44 -12.66
C ALA A 118 -1.07 0.19 -11.96
N LEU A 119 -1.63 -0.15 -10.80
CA LEU A 119 -1.23 -1.32 -10.03
C LEU A 119 -1.61 -2.63 -10.73
N VAL A 120 -2.76 -2.69 -11.37
CA VAL A 120 -3.15 -3.88 -12.14
C VAL A 120 -2.10 -4.20 -13.21
N LEU A 121 -1.56 -3.16 -13.86
CA LEU A 121 -0.51 -3.35 -14.87
C LEU A 121 0.82 -3.79 -14.27
N ARG A 122 1.02 -3.59 -12.98
CA ARG A 122 2.27 -3.93 -12.28
C ARG A 122 2.17 -5.23 -11.48
N LEU A 123 1.03 -5.92 -11.54
CA LEU A 123 0.88 -7.20 -10.87
C LEU A 123 1.91 -8.19 -11.40
N PRO A 124 2.56 -8.97 -10.52
CA PRO A 124 3.49 -9.99 -10.96
C PRO A 124 2.76 -11.02 -11.81
N GLN A 125 3.38 -11.41 -12.90
CA GLN A 125 2.81 -12.43 -13.75
C GLN A 125 2.97 -13.78 -13.07
N THR A 126 1.84 -14.42 -12.83
CA THR A 126 1.85 -15.78 -12.32
C THR A 126 2.11 -16.75 -13.45
N LYS A 127 2.82 -17.75 -13.15
CA LYS A 127 3.12 -18.80 -14.13
C LYS A 127 1.89 -19.64 -14.39
#